data_c0344b2f0ad3a0ee66f124e31a6baffc
#
_entry.id   c0344b2f0ad3a0ee66f124e31a6baffc
#
_cell.length_a   1.000
_cell.length_b   1.000
_cell.length_c   1.000
_cell.angle_alpha   90.00
_cell.angle_beta   90.00
_cell.angle_gamma   90.00
#
_symmetry.space_group_name_H-M   'P 1'
#
loop_
_entity.id
_entity.type
_entity.pdbx_description
1 polymer ?
#
loop_
_entity_poly.entity_id
_entity_poly.type
_entity_poly.pdbx_seq_one_letter_code
_entity_poly.pdbx_strand_id
1 'polypeptide(L)'
;RDTDRSRGLGDVYKRQNVQAPATYCDNPVVNATIHYYIDIAQSYGIRTKLQVVIPKEIAISDIDLCLIFGNLLDNAVTACRHVRTDARFIRLSADLDTPGHLYITMVNSFDGNVCTRNGKYISTKERKSGIGLASIQATIQKYHGSSNFYTEQHEFISNIMLKLKENETE
;
A
#
# COMPACT_ATOMS: atom_id res chain seq x y z
N ARG A 1 -26.77 -28.86 -53.17
CA ARG A 1 -25.98 -29.58 -52.15
C ARG A 1 -24.84 -28.69 -51.74
N ASP A 2 -25.08 -27.75 -50.85
CA ASP A 2 -24.03 -27.13 -50.08
C ASP A 2 -24.61 -26.73 -48.74
N THR A 3 -24.29 -27.56 -47.79
CA THR A 3 -24.71 -27.44 -46.42
C THR A 3 -23.54 -26.96 -45.59
N ASP A 4 -23.77 -25.87 -44.84
CA ASP A 4 -23.41 -25.71 -43.46
C ASP A 4 -21.88 -25.68 -43.09
N ARG A 5 -21.33 -24.47 -43.17
CA ARG A 5 -20.08 -24.12 -42.48
C ARG A 5 -20.16 -22.76 -41.76
N SER A 6 -21.20 -22.55 -40.97
CA SER A 6 -21.27 -21.37 -40.09
C SER A 6 -21.77 -21.72 -38.70
N ARG A 7 -21.11 -22.73 -38.08
CA ARG A 7 -21.24 -23.03 -36.65
C ARG A 7 -19.86 -23.09 -36.11
N GLY A 8 -19.44 -22.11 -35.35
CA GLY A 8 -18.23 -22.22 -34.55
C GLY A 8 -17.48 -20.97 -34.16
N LEU A 9 -18.02 -19.77 -34.31
CA LEU A 9 -17.35 -18.54 -33.83
C LEU A 9 -18.10 -17.81 -32.69
N GLY A 10 -19.22 -18.39 -32.20
CA GLY A 10 -20.06 -17.78 -31.18
C GLY A 10 -19.75 -18.17 -29.71
N ASP A 11 -18.91 -19.18 -29.48
CA ASP A 11 -18.79 -19.79 -28.16
C ASP A 11 -17.47 -19.51 -27.41
N VAL A 12 -16.61 -18.64 -27.93
CA VAL A 12 -15.32 -18.34 -27.31
C VAL A 12 -15.38 -17.12 -26.37
N TYR A 13 -16.45 -16.35 -26.37
CA TYR A 13 -16.73 -15.36 -25.33
C TYR A 13 -17.50 -16.00 -24.17
N LYS A 14 -16.96 -17.06 -23.58
CA LYS A 14 -17.33 -17.42 -22.22
C LYS A 14 -17.01 -16.21 -21.35
N ARG A 15 -18.09 -15.57 -20.87
CA ARG A 15 -18.11 -14.56 -19.85
C ARG A 15 -17.08 -14.90 -18.78
N GLN A 16 -15.90 -14.29 -18.85
CA GLN A 16 -15.11 -14.10 -17.66
C GLN A 16 -16.02 -13.30 -16.74
N ASN A 17 -16.45 -13.89 -15.64
CA ASN A 17 -16.99 -13.14 -14.52
C ASN A 17 -15.84 -12.22 -14.07
N VAL A 18 -15.77 -11.04 -14.66
CA VAL A 18 -14.97 -9.95 -14.14
C VAL A 18 -15.72 -9.53 -12.88
N GLN A 19 -15.40 -10.20 -11.76
CA GLN A 19 -15.78 -9.67 -10.46
C GLN A 19 -15.26 -8.24 -10.43
N ALA A 20 -16.15 -7.28 -10.14
CA ALA A 20 -15.73 -5.92 -9.94
C ALA A 20 -14.55 -5.92 -8.96
N PRO A 21 -13.45 -5.22 -9.27
CA PRO A 21 -12.28 -5.21 -8.42
C PRO A 21 -12.70 -4.81 -7.00
N ALA A 22 -12.20 -5.53 -6.00
CA ALA A 22 -12.51 -5.25 -4.60
C ALA A 22 -12.23 -3.77 -4.29
N THR A 23 -13.19 -3.03 -3.74
CA THR A 23 -12.97 -1.65 -3.33
C THR A 23 -12.38 -1.66 -1.93
N TYR A 24 -11.16 -1.14 -1.76
CA TYR A 24 -10.48 -1.06 -0.47
C TYR A 24 -10.84 0.21 0.31
N CYS A 25 -11.04 1.34 -0.39
CA CYS A 25 -11.51 2.59 0.20
C CYS A 25 -12.15 3.49 -0.88
N ASP A 26 -12.79 4.58 -0.46
CA ASP A 26 -13.48 5.51 -1.36
C ASP A 26 -12.52 6.46 -2.11
N ASN A 27 -11.30 6.68 -1.58
CA ASN A 27 -10.31 7.50 -2.27
C ASN A 27 -9.74 6.77 -3.50
N PRO A 28 -9.92 7.31 -4.72
CA PRO A 28 -9.57 6.59 -5.95
C PRO A 28 -8.06 6.35 -6.10
N VAL A 29 -7.22 7.27 -5.64
CA VAL A 29 -5.76 7.16 -5.77
C VAL A 29 -5.21 6.12 -4.80
N VAL A 30 -5.65 6.15 -3.54
CA VAL A 30 -5.27 5.16 -2.54
C VAL A 30 -5.78 3.78 -2.95
N ASN A 31 -7.03 3.69 -3.41
CA ASN A 31 -7.62 2.44 -3.87
C ASN A 31 -6.84 1.83 -5.03
N ALA A 32 -6.49 2.62 -6.05
CA ALA A 32 -5.70 2.16 -7.20
C ALA A 32 -4.28 1.73 -6.78
N THR A 33 -3.64 2.49 -5.89
CA THR A 33 -2.31 2.18 -5.36
C THR A 33 -2.33 0.84 -4.60
N ILE A 34 -3.32 0.65 -3.74
CA ILE A 34 -3.50 -0.61 -3.00
C ILE A 34 -3.70 -1.77 -3.97
N HIS A 35 -4.60 -1.65 -4.95
CA HIS A 35 -4.83 -2.71 -5.95
C HIS A 35 -3.54 -3.16 -6.61
N TYR A 36 -2.75 -2.21 -7.11
CA TYR A 36 -1.50 -2.50 -7.80
C TYR A 36 -0.54 -3.33 -6.93
N TYR A 37 -0.35 -2.95 -5.68
CA TYR A 37 0.58 -3.66 -4.80
C TYR A 37 0.02 -4.96 -4.23
N ILE A 38 -1.30 -5.07 -4.08
CA ILE A 38 -1.94 -6.33 -3.65
C ILE A 38 -1.82 -7.40 -4.73
N ASP A 39 -1.98 -7.05 -6.00
CA ASP A 39 -1.75 -7.98 -7.12
C ASP A 39 -0.31 -8.50 -7.11
N ILE A 40 0.67 -7.61 -6.89
CA ILE A 40 2.07 -7.99 -6.75
C ILE A 40 2.26 -8.90 -5.51
N ALA A 41 1.70 -8.52 -4.37
CA ALA A 41 1.81 -9.31 -3.14
C ALA A 41 1.24 -10.72 -3.32
N GLN A 42 0.09 -10.86 -3.96
CA GLN A 42 -0.52 -12.15 -4.27
C GLN A 42 0.37 -13.01 -5.16
N SER A 43 1.01 -12.42 -6.17
CA SER A 43 1.94 -13.15 -7.06
C SER A 43 3.15 -13.73 -6.32
N TYR A 44 3.52 -13.15 -5.18
CA TYR A 44 4.60 -13.64 -4.29
C TYR A 44 4.09 -14.49 -3.12
N GLY A 45 2.80 -14.85 -3.09
CA GLY A 45 2.20 -15.64 -2.01
C GLY A 45 2.19 -14.91 -0.66
N ILE A 46 2.12 -13.58 -0.66
CA ILE A 46 2.04 -12.77 0.55
C ILE A 46 0.58 -12.69 1.01
N ARG A 47 0.32 -13.09 2.24
CA ARG A 47 -1.01 -12.93 2.84
C ARG A 47 -1.25 -11.47 3.19
N THR A 48 -2.41 -10.94 2.83
CA THR A 48 -2.75 -9.54 3.07
C THR A 48 -4.00 -9.39 3.93
N LYS A 49 -3.98 -8.43 4.86
CA LYS A 49 -5.14 -8.00 5.63
C LYS A 49 -5.20 -6.48 5.62
N LEU A 50 -6.29 -5.96 5.04
CA LEU A 50 -6.45 -4.52 4.82
C LEU A 50 -7.71 -4.01 5.50
N GLN A 51 -7.58 -2.87 6.17
CA GLN A 51 -8.70 -2.12 6.75
C GLN A 51 -8.42 -0.64 6.51
N VAL A 52 -8.94 -0.10 5.40
CA VAL A 52 -8.63 1.25 4.96
C VAL A 52 -9.93 2.05 4.82
N VAL A 53 -10.05 3.09 5.63
CA VAL A 53 -11.21 3.98 5.67
C VAL A 53 -10.74 5.38 5.32
N ILE A 54 -10.67 5.69 4.03
CA ILE A 54 -10.28 7.00 3.52
C ILE A 54 -11.39 7.48 2.58
N PRO A 55 -12.00 8.65 2.88
CA PRO A 55 -13.08 9.20 2.05
C PRO A 55 -12.55 9.62 0.68
N LYS A 56 -13.47 9.77 -0.27
CA LYS A 56 -13.17 10.20 -1.64
C LYS A 56 -12.37 11.49 -1.67
N GLU A 57 -12.74 12.45 -0.85
CA GLU A 57 -12.09 13.75 -0.73
C GLU A 57 -11.44 13.88 0.66
N ILE A 58 -10.19 14.24 0.68
CA ILE A 58 -9.39 14.43 1.90
C ILE A 58 -8.42 15.59 1.67
N ALA A 59 -8.11 16.35 2.72
CA ALA A 59 -7.19 17.49 2.66
C ALA A 59 -5.70 17.09 2.58
N ILE A 60 -5.40 16.08 1.78
CA ILE A 60 -4.06 15.60 1.41
C ILE A 60 -4.06 15.44 -0.11
N SER A 61 -3.00 15.91 -0.78
CA SER A 61 -2.93 15.79 -2.23
C SER A 61 -2.82 14.32 -2.68
N ASP A 62 -3.39 14.02 -3.84
CA ASP A 62 -3.34 12.69 -4.46
C ASP A 62 -1.89 12.21 -4.66
N ILE A 63 -0.98 13.12 -5.02
CA ILE A 63 0.44 12.83 -5.20
C ILE A 63 1.07 12.37 -3.87
N ASP A 64 0.76 13.06 -2.78
CA ASP A 64 1.30 12.75 -1.46
C ASP A 64 0.72 11.43 -0.91
N LEU A 65 -0.58 11.19 -1.13
CA LEU A 65 -1.20 9.92 -0.79
C LEU A 65 -0.56 8.76 -1.58
N CYS A 66 -0.42 8.91 -2.90
CA CYS A 66 0.23 7.92 -3.75
C CYS A 66 1.68 7.66 -3.31
N LEU A 67 2.41 8.71 -2.94
CA LEU A 67 3.79 8.62 -2.47
C LEU A 67 3.87 7.84 -1.15
N ILE A 68 3.03 8.14 -0.17
CA ILE A 68 3.06 7.48 1.15
C ILE A 68 2.67 6.01 1.00
N PHE A 69 1.48 5.73 0.44
CA PHE A 69 0.98 4.36 0.30
C PHE A 69 1.85 3.52 -0.63
N GLY A 70 2.31 4.10 -1.74
CA GLY A 70 3.18 3.42 -2.69
C GLY A 70 4.52 3.02 -2.07
N ASN A 71 5.19 3.93 -1.38
CA ASN A 71 6.47 3.60 -0.73
C ASN A 71 6.31 2.61 0.43
N LEU A 72 5.25 2.73 1.24
CA LEU A 72 4.99 1.77 2.32
C LEU A 72 4.76 0.36 1.76
N LEU A 73 3.88 0.23 0.78
CA LEU A 73 3.53 -1.06 0.18
C LEU A 73 4.71 -1.67 -0.60
N ASP A 74 5.48 -0.86 -1.35
CA ASP A 74 6.67 -1.31 -2.05
C ASP A 74 7.74 -1.85 -1.08
N ASN A 75 7.95 -1.15 0.03
CA ASN A 75 8.87 -1.59 1.08
C ASN A 75 8.39 -2.89 1.72
N ALA A 76 7.10 -3.00 2.04
CA ALA A 76 6.51 -4.19 2.64
C ALA A 76 6.62 -5.41 1.72
N VAL A 77 6.25 -5.28 0.45
CA VAL A 77 6.37 -6.36 -0.56
C VAL A 77 7.83 -6.79 -0.72
N THR A 78 8.73 -5.81 -0.83
CA THR A 78 10.17 -6.08 -0.96
C THR A 78 10.71 -6.85 0.25
N ALA A 79 10.39 -6.43 1.46
CA ALA A 79 10.82 -7.10 2.69
C ALA A 79 10.26 -8.53 2.78
N CYS A 80 8.98 -8.73 2.48
CA CYS A 80 8.34 -10.04 2.50
C CYS A 80 8.99 -11.05 1.54
N ARG A 81 9.55 -10.59 0.40
CA ARG A 81 10.20 -11.49 -0.58
C ARG A 81 11.42 -12.20 -0.02
N HIS A 82 12.08 -11.66 0.99
CA HIS A 82 13.22 -12.26 1.67
C HIS A 82 12.82 -13.22 2.80
N VAL A 83 11.54 -13.35 3.08
CA VAL A 83 10.98 -14.25 4.09
C VAL A 83 10.48 -15.54 3.41
N ARG A 84 10.46 -16.67 4.14
CA ARG A 84 9.84 -17.92 3.67
C ARG A 84 8.39 -17.68 3.29
N THR A 85 7.92 -18.32 2.23
CA THR A 85 6.57 -18.06 1.65
C THR A 85 5.44 -18.25 2.65
N ASP A 86 5.53 -19.25 3.52
CA ASP A 86 4.52 -19.54 4.55
C ASP A 86 4.44 -18.51 5.67
N ALA A 87 5.49 -17.69 5.85
CA ALA A 87 5.56 -16.65 6.87
C ALA A 87 5.31 -15.23 6.32
N ARG A 88 5.06 -15.06 5.01
CA ARG A 88 4.87 -13.74 4.38
C ARG A 88 3.50 -13.16 4.71
N PHE A 89 3.49 -11.94 5.20
CA PHE A 89 2.24 -11.20 5.39
C PHE A 89 2.45 -9.68 5.35
N ILE A 90 1.36 -8.97 5.01
CA ILE A 90 1.21 -7.52 5.11
C ILE A 90 -0.13 -7.23 5.78
N ARG A 91 -0.11 -6.39 6.80
CA ARG A 91 -1.31 -5.81 7.42
C ARG A 91 -1.24 -4.30 7.25
N LEU A 92 -2.29 -3.72 6.69
CA LEU A 92 -2.44 -2.28 6.51
C LEU A 92 -3.74 -1.83 7.15
N SER A 93 -3.67 -0.85 8.02
CA SER A 93 -4.82 -0.08 8.46
C SER A 93 -4.61 1.40 8.20
N ALA A 94 -5.66 2.07 7.77
CA ALA A 94 -5.68 3.52 7.67
C ALA A 94 -7.07 4.03 8.01
N ASP A 95 -7.14 5.04 8.87
CA ASP A 95 -8.39 5.59 9.37
C ASP A 95 -8.23 7.07 9.71
N LEU A 96 -9.35 7.78 9.71
CA LEU A 96 -9.47 9.17 10.10
C LEU A 96 -10.08 9.26 11.50
N ASP A 97 -9.46 10.06 12.36
CA ASP A 97 -10.10 10.45 13.60
C ASP A 97 -10.72 11.85 13.52
N THR A 98 -11.54 12.17 14.52
CA THR A 98 -11.92 13.54 14.84
C THR A 98 -10.99 14.04 15.95
N PRO A 99 -10.15 15.09 15.75
CA PRO A 99 -10.40 16.27 14.93
C PRO A 99 -9.60 16.39 13.61
N GLY A 100 -9.38 15.34 12.87
CA GLY A 100 -8.83 15.51 11.54
C GLY A 100 -7.36 15.08 11.42
N HIS A 101 -7.08 13.85 11.84
CA HIS A 101 -5.81 13.20 11.58
C HIS A 101 -6.04 11.93 10.76
N LEU A 102 -5.18 11.68 9.80
CA LEU A 102 -5.08 10.40 9.12
C LEU A 102 -4.01 9.56 9.82
N TYR A 103 -4.40 8.42 10.36
CA TYR A 103 -3.51 7.42 10.90
C TYR A 103 -3.31 6.30 9.91
N ILE A 104 -2.06 5.90 9.69
CA ILE A 104 -1.70 4.78 8.82
C ILE A 104 -0.77 3.87 9.62
N THR A 105 -1.14 2.60 9.73
CA THR A 105 -0.29 1.55 10.31
C THR A 105 -0.05 0.46 9.28
N MET A 106 1.21 0.20 9.00
CA MET A 106 1.65 -0.91 8.16
C MET A 106 2.51 -1.86 8.99
N VAL A 107 2.18 -3.15 8.96
CA VAL A 107 2.99 -4.20 9.57
C VAL A 107 3.26 -5.26 8.51
N ASN A 108 4.51 -5.59 8.32
CA ASN A 108 4.89 -6.65 7.40
C ASN A 108 5.96 -7.57 7.98
N SER A 109 5.97 -8.81 7.53
CA SER A 109 7.06 -9.73 7.82
C SER A 109 8.35 -9.29 7.12
N PHE A 110 9.50 -9.51 7.78
CA PHE A 110 10.83 -9.31 7.20
C PHE A 110 11.81 -10.36 7.75
N ASP A 111 12.96 -10.49 7.13
CA ASP A 111 13.97 -11.53 7.43
C ASP A 111 14.82 -11.26 8.68
N GLY A 112 14.57 -10.16 9.39
CA GLY A 112 15.33 -9.73 10.56
C GLY A 112 16.52 -8.83 10.21
N ASN A 113 16.84 -8.66 8.93
CA ASN A 113 17.96 -7.82 8.49
C ASN A 113 17.48 -6.41 8.16
N VAL A 114 17.90 -5.45 8.96
CA VAL A 114 17.68 -4.02 8.69
C VAL A 114 19.02 -3.30 8.68
N CYS A 115 19.20 -2.42 7.71
CA CYS A 115 20.31 -1.49 7.73
C CYS A 115 19.90 -0.22 8.45
N THR A 116 20.64 0.17 9.48
CA THR A 116 20.46 1.43 10.16
C THR A 116 21.72 2.28 10.06
N ARG A 117 21.58 3.57 9.87
CA ARG A 117 22.66 4.55 9.95
C ARG A 117 22.21 5.72 10.80
N ASN A 118 22.99 6.05 11.84
CA ASN A 118 22.63 7.09 12.81
C ASN A 118 21.23 6.91 13.42
N GLY A 119 20.85 5.67 13.75
CA GLY A 119 19.54 5.34 14.30
C GLY A 119 18.35 5.43 13.33
N LYS A 120 18.61 5.68 12.03
CA LYS A 120 17.57 5.71 10.99
C LYS A 120 17.67 4.48 10.09
N TYR A 121 16.54 3.90 9.74
CA TYR A 121 16.48 2.81 8.78
C TYR A 121 16.90 3.29 7.40
N ILE A 122 17.79 2.54 6.74
CA ILE A 122 18.18 2.75 5.35
C ILE A 122 17.69 1.58 4.51
N SER A 123 17.31 1.86 3.25
CA SER A 123 16.95 0.81 2.30
C SER A 123 18.15 -0.10 2.02
N THR A 124 17.93 -1.42 2.03
CA THR A 124 18.90 -2.44 1.59
C THR A 124 18.95 -2.62 0.08
N LYS A 125 18.12 -1.89 -0.69
CA LYS A 125 18.11 -1.96 -2.16
C LYS A 125 19.41 -1.37 -2.71
N GLU A 126 20.22 -2.20 -3.38
CA GLU A 126 21.60 -1.93 -3.81
C GLU A 126 21.84 -0.70 -4.69
N ARG A 127 20.84 0.03 -5.16
CA ARG A 127 21.02 1.22 -6.03
C ARG A 127 20.00 2.35 -5.85
N LYS A 128 19.03 2.25 -4.93
CA LYS A 128 18.10 3.35 -4.62
C LYS A 128 17.93 3.47 -3.10
N SER A 129 19.05 3.67 -2.42
CA SER A 129 19.11 3.69 -0.97
C SER A 129 18.26 4.82 -0.36
N GLY A 130 17.31 4.44 0.50
CA GLY A 130 16.71 5.35 1.46
C GLY A 130 15.72 6.39 0.91
N ILE A 131 15.49 6.46 -0.40
CA ILE A 131 14.61 7.47 -1.00
C ILE A 131 13.17 7.29 -0.53
N GLY A 132 12.68 6.05 -0.42
CA GLY A 132 11.30 5.79 -0.03
C GLY A 132 10.94 6.31 1.37
N LEU A 133 11.71 5.95 2.40
CA LEU A 133 11.47 6.42 3.77
C LEU A 133 11.76 7.92 3.93
N ALA A 134 12.80 8.44 3.27
CA ALA A 134 13.09 9.87 3.28
C ALA A 134 11.97 10.69 2.62
N SER A 135 11.41 10.20 1.50
CA SER A 135 10.28 10.84 0.83
C SER A 135 9.02 10.80 1.69
N ILE A 136 8.74 9.67 2.35
CA ILE A 136 7.65 9.58 3.32
C ILE A 136 7.84 10.61 4.44
N GLN A 137 9.03 10.69 5.04
CA GLN A 137 9.32 11.63 6.12
C GLN A 137 9.14 13.09 5.70
N ALA A 138 9.61 13.47 4.50
CA ALA A 138 9.41 14.81 3.96
C ALA A 138 7.91 15.15 3.78
N THR A 139 7.14 14.20 3.27
CA THR A 139 5.69 14.37 3.12
C THR A 139 4.99 14.48 4.47
N ILE A 140 5.38 13.65 5.46
CA ILE A 140 4.83 13.74 6.82
C ILE A 140 5.07 15.13 7.43
N GLN A 141 6.27 15.70 7.27
CA GLN A 141 6.59 17.06 7.75
C GLN A 141 5.71 18.13 7.08
N LYS A 142 5.44 17.99 5.78
CA LYS A 142 4.55 18.89 5.03
C LYS A 142 3.13 18.96 5.64
N TYR A 143 2.66 17.86 6.22
CA TYR A 143 1.36 17.75 6.87
C TYR A 143 1.44 17.84 8.40
N HIS A 144 2.52 18.41 8.94
CA HIS A 144 2.74 18.54 10.39
C HIS A 144 2.48 17.25 11.17
N GLY A 145 2.81 16.13 10.54
CA GLY A 145 2.58 14.80 11.05
C GLY A 145 3.76 14.25 11.84
N SER A 146 3.62 13.01 12.24
CA SER A 146 4.67 12.23 12.90
C SER A 146 4.74 10.82 12.35
N SER A 147 5.88 10.17 12.52
CA SER A 147 6.06 8.76 12.16
C SER A 147 6.95 8.05 13.15
N ASN A 148 6.67 6.76 13.33
CA ASN A 148 7.51 5.85 14.08
C ASN A 148 7.69 4.56 13.28
N PHE A 149 8.95 4.22 12.98
CA PHE A 149 9.32 2.99 12.29
C PHE A 149 10.17 2.16 13.27
N TYR A 150 9.78 0.91 13.48
CA TYR A 150 10.51 0.02 14.37
C TYR A 150 10.31 -1.45 13.99
N THR A 151 11.10 -2.31 14.59
CA THR A 151 11.02 -3.74 14.39
C THR A 151 10.70 -4.43 15.71
N GLU A 152 9.87 -5.45 15.63
CA GLU A 152 9.58 -6.33 16.75
C GLU A 152 9.59 -7.77 16.22
N GLN A 153 10.47 -8.62 16.81
CA GLN A 153 10.71 -9.97 16.31
C GLN A 153 11.04 -9.99 14.81
N HIS A 154 10.14 -10.54 13.98
CA HIS A 154 10.24 -10.59 12.52
C HIS A 154 9.19 -9.71 11.82
N GLU A 155 8.69 -8.71 12.51
CA GLU A 155 7.75 -7.72 12.00
C GLU A 155 8.41 -6.35 11.89
N PHE A 156 8.22 -5.68 10.74
CA PHE A 156 8.55 -4.27 10.56
C PHE A 156 7.26 -3.47 10.68
N ILE A 157 7.26 -2.50 11.58
CA ILE A 157 6.09 -1.68 11.91
C ILE A 157 6.35 -0.25 11.48
N SER A 158 5.39 0.30 10.74
CA SER A 158 5.37 1.70 10.30
C SER A 158 4.08 2.34 10.81
N ASN A 159 4.21 3.30 11.71
CA ASN A 159 3.09 4.12 12.18
C ASN A 159 3.28 5.54 11.68
N ILE A 160 2.26 6.08 11.03
CA ILE A 160 2.26 7.44 10.47
C ILE A 160 0.99 8.14 10.91
N MET A 161 1.12 9.39 11.30
CA MET A 161 0.01 10.31 11.53
C MET A 161 0.24 11.55 10.68
N LEU A 162 -0.81 11.97 9.95
CA LEU A 162 -0.82 13.22 9.19
C LEU A 162 -1.95 14.11 9.72
N LYS A 163 -1.63 15.38 9.93
CA LYS A 163 -2.64 16.37 10.31
C LYS A 163 -3.32 16.90 9.05
N LEU A 164 -4.64 16.74 8.97
CA LEU A 164 -5.44 17.36 7.93
C LEU A 164 -5.54 18.87 8.23
N LYS A 165 -5.42 19.71 7.21
CA LYS A 165 -5.71 21.13 7.38
C LYS A 165 -7.19 21.26 7.75
N GLU A 166 -7.48 21.92 8.83
CA GLU A 166 -8.83 22.44 9.08
C GLU A 166 -9.18 23.34 7.90
N ASN A 167 -10.31 23.10 7.24
CA ASN A 167 -10.86 24.07 6.34
C ASN A 167 -11.11 25.32 7.20
N GLU A 168 -10.30 26.36 7.01
CA GLU A 168 -10.63 27.68 7.50
C GLU A 168 -11.96 28.03 6.82
N THR A 169 -13.05 27.83 7.56
CA THR A 169 -14.37 28.34 7.20
C THR A 169 -14.28 29.87 7.39
N GLU A 170 -14.09 30.58 6.27
CA GLU A 170 -14.39 32.03 6.22
C GLU A 170 -15.87 32.29 6.48
#